data_a998b8250bff192b3af75712afdf23d2
#
_entry.id   a998b8250bff192b3af75712afdf23d2
#
_cell.length_a   1.000
_cell.length_b   1.000
_cell.length_c   1.000
_cell.angle_alpha   90.00
_cell.angle_beta   90.00
_cell.angle_gamma   90.00
#
_symmetry.space_group_name_H-M   'P 1'
#
loop_
_entity.id
_entity.type
_entity.pdbx_description
1 polymer ?
#
loop_
_entity_poly.entity_id
_entity_poly.type
_entity_poly.pdbx_seq_one_letter_code
_entity_poly.pdbx_strand_id
1 'polypeptide(L)'
;GKAVVYEIKTELDNFDRLENQINDYYKAFDHVAVVTCKENLQVLKKKIEMIGKPVGIYILQKRGTITTIQKPQAYSVELDAEILFKILRKQEYEEILFNKYKHLPDVSEFKYYSECKKMFLEIPLEEAYLSVLKLLKKRSQIIKDEFSKIPYELKFLAYFMNLKSDDYKKITKFLN
;
A
#
# COMPACT_ATOMS: atom_id res chain seq x y z
N GLY A 1 -10.12 -4.22 -7.94
CA GLY A 1 -8.96 -3.30 -8.08
C GLY A 1 -7.67 -4.02 -7.74
N LYS A 2 -6.53 -3.43 -8.13
CA LYS A 2 -5.21 -3.96 -7.77
C LYS A 2 -4.58 -3.01 -6.77
N ALA A 3 -3.94 -3.55 -5.74
CA ALA A 3 -3.02 -2.79 -4.90
C ALA A 3 -1.59 -3.26 -5.22
N VAL A 4 -0.71 -2.32 -5.52
CA VAL A 4 0.70 -2.59 -5.79
C VAL A 4 1.53 -1.94 -4.71
N VAL A 5 2.37 -2.69 -4.03
CA VAL A 5 3.39 -2.15 -3.12
C VAL A 5 4.63 -1.81 -3.94
N TYR A 6 5.14 -0.61 -3.74
CA TYR A 6 6.40 -0.17 -4.34
C TYR A 6 7.46 -0.02 -3.25
N GLU A 7 8.46 -0.88 -3.26
CA GLU A 7 9.69 -0.68 -2.48
C GLU A 7 10.63 0.24 -3.27
N ILE A 8 11.02 1.33 -2.65
CA ILE A 8 11.91 2.31 -3.30
C ILE A 8 13.33 2.13 -2.76
N LYS A 9 14.27 1.88 -3.66
CA LYS A 9 15.70 1.74 -3.37
C LYS A 9 16.49 2.80 -4.14
N THR A 10 17.15 3.67 -3.41
CA THR A 10 18.06 4.67 -3.98
C THR A 10 19.41 4.05 -4.39
N GLU A 11 20.31 4.83 -4.96
CA GLU A 11 21.68 4.39 -5.29
C GLU A 11 22.51 4.04 -4.06
N LEU A 12 22.15 4.59 -2.87
CA LEU A 12 22.86 4.38 -1.61
C LEU A 12 22.32 3.17 -0.82
N ASP A 13 21.20 2.60 -1.24
CA ASP A 13 20.58 1.47 -0.54
C ASP A 13 21.22 0.15 -0.96
N ASN A 14 21.36 -0.77 0.01
CA ASN A 14 21.68 -2.16 -0.26
C ASN A 14 20.40 -3.02 -0.39
N PHE A 15 20.58 -4.23 -0.88
CA PHE A 15 19.50 -5.20 -1.09
C PHE A 15 19.48 -6.33 -0.04
N ASP A 16 20.20 -6.20 1.07
CA ASP A 16 20.33 -7.28 2.07
C ASP A 16 19.00 -7.66 2.68
N ARG A 17 18.14 -6.68 2.95
CA ARG A 17 16.81 -6.87 3.54
C ARG A 17 15.68 -7.04 2.52
N LEU A 18 15.99 -6.95 1.21
CA LEU A 18 14.96 -6.92 0.18
C LEU A 18 14.09 -8.18 0.16
N GLU A 19 14.68 -9.34 0.37
CA GLU A 19 13.95 -10.62 0.41
C GLU A 19 12.92 -10.64 1.53
N ASN A 20 13.32 -10.25 2.75
CA ASN A 20 12.40 -10.17 3.89
C ASN A 20 11.29 -9.13 3.65
N GLN A 21 11.61 -7.97 3.08
CA GLN A 21 10.64 -6.94 2.75
C GLN A 21 9.61 -7.46 1.72
N ILE A 22 10.05 -8.11 0.66
CA ILE A 22 9.18 -8.70 -0.36
C ILE A 22 8.28 -9.78 0.25
N ASN A 23 8.84 -10.65 1.09
CA ASN A 23 8.07 -11.69 1.77
C ASN A 23 7.00 -11.10 2.69
N ASP A 24 7.32 -10.05 3.44
CA ASP A 24 6.34 -9.38 4.30
C ASP A 24 5.26 -8.65 3.49
N TYR A 25 5.61 -8.06 2.35
CA TYR A 25 4.62 -7.41 1.48
C TYR A 25 3.63 -8.39 0.87
N TYR A 26 4.07 -9.57 0.45
CA TYR A 26 3.17 -10.59 -0.11
C TYR A 26 2.21 -11.20 0.90
N LYS A 27 2.46 -11.05 2.21
CA LYS A 27 1.47 -11.41 3.24
C LYS A 27 0.25 -10.48 3.26
N ALA A 28 0.39 -9.27 2.72
CA ALA A 28 -0.69 -8.27 2.74
C ALA A 28 -1.18 -7.85 1.33
N PHE A 29 -0.37 -8.05 0.29
CA PHE A 29 -0.65 -7.57 -1.07
C PHE A 29 -0.23 -8.59 -2.12
N ASP A 30 -1.02 -8.71 -3.18
CA ASP A 30 -0.78 -9.66 -4.26
C ASP A 30 0.13 -9.13 -5.38
N HIS A 31 0.53 -7.86 -5.35
CA HIS A 31 1.45 -7.27 -6.31
C HIS A 31 2.52 -6.47 -5.59
N VAL A 32 3.78 -6.80 -5.86
CA VAL A 32 4.95 -6.09 -5.30
C VAL A 32 5.88 -5.67 -6.44
N ALA A 33 6.45 -4.49 -6.33
CA ALA A 33 7.41 -3.97 -7.28
C ALA A 33 8.55 -3.24 -6.55
N VAL A 34 9.71 -3.20 -7.17
CA VAL A 34 10.85 -2.41 -6.71
C VAL A 34 11.11 -1.27 -7.70
N VAL A 35 11.27 -0.07 -7.19
CA VAL A 35 11.69 1.11 -7.94
C VAL A 35 13.13 1.44 -7.55
N THR A 36 14.04 1.53 -8.50
CA THR A 36 15.45 1.86 -8.23
C THR A 36 16.09 2.66 -9.37
N CYS A 37 17.36 2.97 -9.25
CA CYS A 37 18.15 3.62 -10.29
C CYS A 37 18.70 2.59 -11.30
N LYS A 38 19.20 3.07 -12.44
CA LYS A 38 19.74 2.23 -13.53
C LYS A 38 20.94 1.40 -13.08
N GLU A 39 21.77 1.99 -12.25
CA GLU A 39 23.03 1.43 -11.74
C GLU A 39 22.76 0.13 -10.94
N ASN A 40 21.66 0.08 -10.22
CA ASN A 40 21.28 -1.06 -9.36
C ASN A 40 20.56 -2.20 -10.12
N LEU A 41 20.20 -2.00 -11.39
CA LEU A 41 19.33 -2.92 -12.13
C LEU A 41 19.85 -4.36 -12.17
N GLN A 42 21.15 -4.55 -12.43
CA GLN A 42 21.73 -5.89 -12.58
C GLN A 42 21.75 -6.66 -11.25
N VAL A 43 22.08 -5.95 -10.16
CA VAL A 43 22.08 -6.53 -8.80
C VAL A 43 20.65 -6.89 -8.39
N LEU A 44 19.70 -5.97 -8.65
CA LEU A 44 18.28 -6.20 -8.36
C LEU A 44 17.72 -7.41 -9.11
N LYS A 45 18.00 -7.53 -10.42
CA LYS A 45 17.53 -8.68 -11.22
C LYS A 45 18.00 -10.02 -10.64
N LYS A 46 19.30 -10.14 -10.34
CA LYS A 46 19.85 -11.36 -9.71
C LYS A 46 19.16 -11.66 -8.36
N LYS A 47 18.94 -10.62 -7.54
CA LYS A 47 18.29 -10.80 -6.24
C LYS A 47 16.84 -11.26 -6.39
N ILE A 48 16.06 -10.68 -7.32
CA ILE A 48 14.67 -11.09 -7.57
C ILE A 48 14.61 -12.51 -8.13
N GLU A 49 15.52 -12.88 -9.01
CA GLU A 49 15.63 -14.25 -9.52
C GLU A 49 15.86 -15.26 -8.40
N MET A 50 16.74 -14.94 -7.44
CA MET A 50 16.98 -15.78 -6.25
C MET A 50 15.74 -15.88 -5.33
N ILE A 51 14.98 -14.80 -5.21
CA ILE A 51 13.73 -14.78 -4.42
C ILE A 51 12.64 -15.64 -5.08
N GLY A 52 12.65 -15.77 -6.40
CA GLY A 52 11.73 -16.65 -7.14
C GLY A 52 10.28 -16.20 -7.16
N LYS A 53 10.01 -14.90 -6.89
CA LYS A 53 8.66 -14.33 -6.88
C LYS A 53 8.45 -13.32 -8.02
N PRO A 54 7.21 -13.10 -8.50
CA PRO A 54 6.92 -12.27 -9.67
C PRO A 54 6.92 -10.76 -9.36
N VAL A 55 8.04 -10.25 -8.85
CA VAL A 55 8.23 -8.85 -8.44
C VAL A 55 8.41 -7.96 -9.66
N GLY A 56 7.71 -6.83 -9.71
CA GLY A 56 7.90 -5.81 -10.73
C GLY A 56 9.22 -5.05 -10.55
N ILE A 57 9.77 -4.55 -11.65
CA ILE A 57 10.99 -3.73 -11.67
C ILE A 57 10.73 -2.44 -12.44
N TYR A 58 10.97 -1.32 -11.80
CA TYR A 58 10.87 0.01 -12.39
C TYR A 58 12.17 0.78 -12.16
N ILE A 59 12.60 1.52 -13.17
CA ILE A 59 13.79 2.38 -13.10
C ILE A 59 13.36 3.83 -13.09
N LEU A 60 13.72 4.54 -12.02
CA LEU A 60 13.62 5.98 -11.94
C LEU A 60 14.80 6.61 -12.68
N GLN A 61 14.51 7.34 -13.74
CA GLN A 61 15.51 8.07 -14.52
C GLN A 61 15.86 9.40 -13.84
N LYS A 62 17.05 9.91 -14.10
CA LYS A 62 17.56 11.22 -13.57
C LYS A 62 16.61 12.40 -13.83
N ARG A 63 15.79 12.32 -14.90
CA ARG A 63 14.79 13.35 -15.24
C ARG A 63 13.42 13.14 -14.57
N GLY A 64 13.32 12.22 -13.60
CA GLY A 64 12.07 11.92 -12.90
C GLY A 64 11.10 11.02 -13.66
N THR A 65 11.44 10.53 -14.85
CA THR A 65 10.63 9.57 -15.59
C THR A 65 10.86 8.15 -15.10
N ILE A 66 9.80 7.33 -15.13
CA ILE A 66 9.87 5.92 -14.71
C ILE A 66 9.80 5.03 -15.95
N THR A 67 10.78 4.14 -16.07
CA THR A 67 10.83 3.10 -17.11
C THR A 67 10.44 1.77 -16.50
N THR A 68 9.48 1.09 -17.11
CA THR A 68 9.08 -0.27 -16.71
C THR A 68 10.03 -1.29 -17.35
N ILE A 69 10.71 -2.07 -16.51
CA ILE A 69 11.55 -3.20 -16.95
C ILE A 69 10.73 -4.49 -16.89
N GLN A 70 10.00 -4.70 -15.81
CA GLN A 70 9.16 -5.85 -15.57
C GLN A 70 7.91 -5.41 -14.81
N LYS A 71 6.72 -5.79 -15.29
CA LYS A 71 5.48 -5.55 -14.58
C LYS A 71 5.30 -6.57 -13.45
N PRO A 72 4.79 -6.17 -12.27
CA PRO A 72 4.44 -7.13 -11.23
C PRO A 72 3.28 -8.02 -11.71
N GLN A 73 3.30 -9.27 -11.31
CA GLN A 73 2.21 -10.21 -11.54
C GLN A 73 1.53 -10.56 -10.22
N ALA A 74 0.28 -11.01 -10.30
CA ALA A 74 -0.46 -11.41 -9.11
C ALA A 74 0.18 -12.64 -8.46
N TYR A 75 0.40 -12.55 -7.14
CA TYR A 75 0.92 -13.64 -6.32
C TYR A 75 0.23 -13.58 -4.95
N SER A 76 -0.81 -14.39 -4.77
CA SER A 76 -1.68 -14.37 -3.60
C SER A 76 -1.47 -15.55 -2.64
N VAL A 77 -0.50 -16.42 -2.95
CA VAL A 77 -0.26 -17.68 -2.20
C VAL A 77 0.14 -17.42 -0.75
N GLU A 78 0.75 -16.27 -0.46
CA GLU A 78 1.27 -15.93 0.85
C GLU A 78 0.38 -14.94 1.64
N LEU A 79 -0.79 -14.59 1.11
CA LEU A 79 -1.71 -13.71 1.82
C LEU A 79 -2.07 -14.31 3.19
N ASP A 80 -2.00 -13.47 4.21
CA ASP A 80 -2.22 -13.82 5.61
C ASP A 80 -3.33 -12.96 6.21
N ALA A 81 -4.42 -13.59 6.65
CA ALA A 81 -5.57 -12.90 7.22
C ALA A 81 -5.22 -12.11 8.49
N GLU A 82 -4.27 -12.59 9.31
CA GLU A 82 -3.82 -11.85 10.49
C GLU A 82 -3.09 -10.57 10.12
N ILE A 83 -2.25 -10.61 9.08
CA ILE A 83 -1.55 -9.43 8.57
C ILE A 83 -2.53 -8.46 7.93
N LEU A 84 -3.51 -8.97 7.17
CA LEU A 84 -4.59 -8.15 6.62
C LEU A 84 -5.36 -7.42 7.73
N PHE A 85 -5.68 -8.09 8.82
CA PHE A 85 -6.34 -7.44 9.96
C PHE A 85 -5.47 -6.37 10.61
N LYS A 86 -4.17 -6.64 10.80
CA LYS A 86 -3.23 -5.71 11.45
C LYS A 86 -3.01 -4.41 10.69
N ILE A 87 -3.15 -4.39 9.37
CA ILE A 87 -3.01 -3.16 8.58
C ILE A 87 -4.25 -2.27 8.58
N LEU A 88 -5.39 -2.76 9.12
CA LEU A 88 -6.63 -2.01 9.22
C LEU A 88 -6.65 -1.10 10.45
N ARG A 89 -7.29 0.07 10.28
CA ARG A 89 -7.67 0.94 11.39
C ARG A 89 -8.93 0.41 12.06
N LYS A 90 -9.20 0.86 13.30
CA LYS A 90 -10.38 0.43 14.06
C LYS A 90 -11.67 0.55 13.25
N GLN A 91 -11.97 1.72 12.71
CA GLN A 91 -13.17 1.97 11.92
C GLN A 91 -13.27 1.08 10.66
N GLU A 92 -12.13 0.69 10.09
CA GLU A 92 -12.10 -0.11 8.87
C GLU A 92 -12.43 -1.58 9.14
N TYR A 93 -11.84 -2.19 10.19
CA TYR A 93 -12.22 -3.55 10.52
C TYR A 93 -13.66 -3.63 11.07
N GLU A 94 -14.11 -2.61 11.79
CA GLU A 94 -15.52 -2.52 12.22
C GLU A 94 -16.47 -2.45 11.00
N GLU A 95 -16.12 -1.64 9.95
CA GLU A 95 -16.91 -1.56 8.71
C GLU A 95 -16.98 -2.95 8.02
N ILE A 96 -15.87 -3.68 7.93
CA ILE A 96 -15.86 -5.03 7.34
C ILE A 96 -16.75 -5.98 8.13
N LEU A 97 -16.57 -6.03 9.45
CA LEU A 97 -17.31 -6.94 10.32
C LEU A 97 -18.81 -6.64 10.32
N PHE A 98 -19.18 -5.37 10.42
CA PHE A 98 -20.59 -4.96 10.38
C PHE A 98 -21.23 -5.28 9.03
N ASN A 99 -20.52 -5.08 7.92
CA ASN A 99 -21.02 -5.45 6.60
C ASN A 99 -21.25 -6.95 6.47
N LYS A 100 -20.40 -7.78 7.08
CA LYS A 100 -20.47 -9.25 7.00
C LYS A 100 -21.51 -9.82 7.95
N TYR A 101 -21.46 -9.43 9.24
CA TYR A 101 -22.21 -10.08 10.32
C TYR A 101 -23.44 -9.29 10.79
N LYS A 102 -23.56 -8.00 10.38
CA LYS A 102 -24.60 -7.04 10.80
C LYS A 102 -24.56 -6.67 12.29
N HIS A 103 -23.55 -7.10 13.00
CA HIS A 103 -23.27 -6.72 14.39
C HIS A 103 -21.76 -6.64 14.64
N LEU A 104 -21.38 -6.01 15.72
CA LEU A 104 -20.02 -5.99 16.26
C LEU A 104 -19.99 -6.74 17.60
N PRO A 105 -18.80 -7.15 18.09
CA PRO A 105 -18.69 -7.82 19.38
C PRO A 105 -19.25 -6.95 20.52
N ASP A 106 -20.11 -7.51 21.35
CA ASP A 106 -20.59 -6.90 22.60
C ASP A 106 -19.77 -7.42 23.77
N VAL A 107 -18.60 -6.83 23.96
CA VAL A 107 -17.63 -7.23 24.99
C VAL A 107 -16.91 -5.99 25.54
N SER A 108 -16.21 -6.16 26.68
CA SER A 108 -15.41 -5.06 27.26
C SER A 108 -14.33 -4.56 26.28
N GLU A 109 -13.97 -3.28 26.39
CA GLU A 109 -12.93 -2.65 25.52
C GLU A 109 -11.62 -3.45 25.49
N PHE A 110 -11.24 -4.03 26.62
CA PHE A 110 -10.02 -4.83 26.71
C PHE A 110 -10.04 -6.08 25.81
N LYS A 111 -11.20 -6.69 25.59
CA LYS A 111 -11.38 -7.88 24.74
C LYS A 111 -11.77 -7.53 23.31
N TYR A 112 -12.21 -6.29 23.06
CA TYR A 112 -12.83 -5.88 21.82
C TYR A 112 -11.96 -6.15 20.59
N TYR A 113 -10.69 -5.74 20.62
CA TYR A 113 -9.76 -5.98 19.50
C TYR A 113 -9.57 -7.46 19.20
N SER A 114 -9.41 -8.28 20.23
CA SER A 114 -9.22 -9.73 20.06
C SER A 114 -10.47 -10.43 19.50
N GLU A 115 -11.67 -10.02 19.92
CA GLU A 115 -12.91 -10.59 19.39
C GLU A 115 -13.15 -10.11 17.95
N CYS A 116 -12.93 -8.84 17.63
CA CYS A 116 -12.96 -8.37 16.25
C CYS A 116 -11.99 -9.15 15.35
N LYS A 117 -10.74 -9.41 15.84
CA LYS A 117 -9.77 -10.22 15.10
C LYS A 117 -10.29 -11.62 14.85
N LYS A 118 -10.85 -12.30 15.86
CA LYS A 118 -11.41 -13.65 15.70
C LYS A 118 -12.51 -13.67 14.63
N MET A 119 -13.46 -12.75 14.71
CA MET A 119 -14.52 -12.63 13.71
C MET A 119 -13.96 -12.37 12.30
N PHE A 120 -12.93 -11.54 12.18
CA PHE A 120 -12.32 -11.26 10.89
C PHE A 120 -11.64 -12.51 10.29
N LEU A 121 -10.98 -13.32 11.10
CA LEU A 121 -10.31 -14.55 10.67
C LEU A 121 -11.29 -15.65 10.20
N GLU A 122 -12.57 -15.55 10.55
CA GLU A 122 -13.64 -16.43 10.04
C GLU A 122 -14.09 -16.05 8.62
N ILE A 123 -13.74 -14.85 8.13
CA ILE A 123 -14.05 -14.41 6.77
C ILE A 123 -13.12 -15.16 5.78
N PRO A 124 -13.65 -15.75 4.69
CA PRO A 124 -12.80 -16.35 3.66
C PRO A 124 -11.72 -15.35 3.19
N LEU A 125 -10.47 -15.82 3.07
CA LEU A 125 -9.32 -14.97 2.82
C LEU A 125 -9.48 -14.06 1.60
N GLU A 126 -10.03 -14.57 0.49
CA GLU A 126 -10.27 -13.78 -0.72
C GLU A 126 -11.28 -12.66 -0.48
N GLU A 127 -12.38 -12.94 0.24
CA GLU A 127 -13.39 -11.93 0.59
C GLU A 127 -12.82 -10.87 1.52
N ALA A 128 -12.05 -11.28 2.54
CA ALA A 128 -11.34 -10.38 3.45
C ALA A 128 -10.38 -9.48 2.68
N TYR A 129 -9.57 -10.05 1.79
CA TYR A 129 -8.61 -9.31 0.96
C TYR A 129 -9.29 -8.25 0.09
N LEU A 130 -10.36 -8.60 -0.63
CA LEU A 130 -11.10 -7.65 -1.46
C LEU A 130 -11.71 -6.51 -0.64
N SER A 131 -12.22 -6.81 0.56
CA SER A 131 -12.76 -5.83 1.49
C SER A 131 -11.68 -4.87 1.99
N VAL A 132 -10.51 -5.39 2.35
CA VAL A 132 -9.32 -4.60 2.73
C VAL A 132 -8.91 -3.68 1.60
N LEU A 133 -8.76 -4.18 0.36
CA LEU A 133 -8.38 -3.36 -0.80
C LEU A 133 -9.36 -2.20 -1.04
N LYS A 134 -10.66 -2.46 -0.89
CA LYS A 134 -11.70 -1.42 -1.03
C LYS A 134 -11.52 -0.30 -0.01
N LEU A 135 -11.20 -0.63 1.24
CA LEU A 135 -11.00 0.36 2.30
C LEU A 135 -9.67 1.10 2.16
N LEU A 136 -8.58 0.40 1.83
CA LEU A 136 -7.30 1.04 1.56
C LEU A 136 -7.41 2.07 0.42
N LYS A 137 -8.19 1.78 -0.61
CA LYS A 137 -8.46 2.72 -1.70
C LYS A 137 -9.19 3.98 -1.22
N LYS A 138 -10.08 3.86 -0.21
CA LYS A 138 -10.77 5.03 0.38
C LYS A 138 -9.83 5.93 1.20
N ARG A 139 -8.67 5.41 1.68
CA ARG A 139 -7.71 6.22 2.45
C ARG A 139 -7.09 7.34 1.63
N SER A 140 -6.96 7.16 0.33
CA SER A 140 -6.44 8.19 -0.57
C SER A 140 -7.50 9.25 -0.82
N GLN A 141 -7.51 10.29 -0.02
CA GLN A 141 -8.38 11.46 -0.19
C GLN A 141 -7.78 12.51 -1.12
N ILE A 142 -6.78 12.14 -1.94
CA ILE A 142 -6.18 13.05 -2.89
C ILE A 142 -7.20 13.38 -3.97
N ILE A 143 -7.63 14.62 -3.99
CA ILE A 143 -8.44 15.18 -5.07
C ILE A 143 -7.47 15.41 -6.24
N LYS A 144 -7.42 14.45 -7.17
CA LYS A 144 -6.43 14.43 -8.27
C LYS A 144 -6.30 15.75 -9.01
N ASP A 145 -7.42 16.37 -9.32
CA ASP A 145 -7.47 17.62 -10.09
C ASP A 145 -6.89 18.80 -9.30
N GLU A 146 -7.16 18.89 -8.01
CA GLU A 146 -6.62 19.93 -7.13
C GLU A 146 -5.14 19.69 -6.83
N PHE A 147 -4.74 18.42 -6.57
CA PHE A 147 -3.35 18.06 -6.34
C PHE A 147 -2.45 18.32 -7.56
N SER A 148 -2.98 18.16 -8.77
CA SER A 148 -2.23 18.43 -10.01
C SER A 148 -1.82 19.89 -10.15
N LYS A 149 -2.61 20.81 -9.59
CA LYS A 149 -2.38 22.28 -9.63
C LYS A 149 -1.33 22.75 -8.62
N ILE A 150 -0.97 21.91 -7.64
CA ILE A 150 0.04 22.26 -6.63
C ILE A 150 1.43 22.24 -7.27
N PRO A 151 2.28 23.27 -7.02
CA PRO A 151 3.68 23.27 -7.42
C PRO A 151 4.40 21.99 -6.96
N TYR A 152 5.33 21.51 -7.79
CA TYR A 152 6.03 20.23 -7.55
C TYR A 152 6.69 20.19 -6.15
N GLU A 153 7.28 21.31 -5.73
CA GLU A 153 7.98 21.47 -4.44
C GLU A 153 7.07 21.29 -3.22
N LEU A 154 5.76 21.60 -3.38
CA LEU A 154 4.77 21.48 -2.32
C LEU A 154 3.96 20.17 -2.37
N LYS A 155 4.10 19.37 -3.44
CA LYS A 155 3.34 18.12 -3.61
C LYS A 155 3.59 17.13 -2.48
N PHE A 156 4.84 17.03 -2.01
CA PHE A 156 5.18 16.16 -0.88
C PHE A 156 4.41 16.56 0.39
N LEU A 157 4.44 17.84 0.76
CA LEU A 157 3.70 18.35 1.91
C LEU A 157 2.19 18.14 1.73
N ALA A 158 1.64 18.49 0.58
CA ALA A 158 0.22 18.31 0.27
C ALA A 158 -0.24 16.85 0.40
N TYR A 159 0.62 15.90 0.00
CA TYR A 159 0.35 14.47 0.13
C TYR A 159 0.27 14.03 1.59
N PHE A 160 1.23 14.44 2.43
CA PHE A 160 1.31 14.00 3.82
C PHE A 160 0.36 14.76 4.76
N MET A 161 -0.01 16.00 4.44
CA MET A 161 -0.91 16.80 5.25
C MET A 161 -2.39 16.40 5.13
N ASN A 162 -2.72 15.46 4.24
CA ASN A 162 -4.10 14.97 4.04
C ASN A 162 -5.11 16.11 3.80
N LEU A 163 -4.76 17.01 2.87
CA LEU A 163 -5.48 18.27 2.61
C LEU A 163 -6.92 18.00 2.17
N LYS A 164 -7.84 18.82 2.69
CA LYS A 164 -9.25 18.86 2.27
C LYS A 164 -9.42 19.85 1.10
N SER A 165 -10.57 19.79 0.41
CA SER A 165 -10.87 20.67 -0.73
C SER A 165 -10.66 22.17 -0.44
N ASP A 166 -11.03 22.63 0.77
CA ASP A 166 -10.86 24.03 1.15
C ASP A 166 -9.40 24.42 1.40
N ASP A 167 -8.56 23.48 1.82
CA ASP A 167 -7.13 23.73 2.00
C ASP A 167 -6.45 23.93 0.65
N TYR A 168 -6.84 23.14 -0.37
CA TYR A 168 -6.35 23.34 -1.73
C TYR A 168 -6.71 24.74 -2.28
N LYS A 169 -7.93 25.21 -2.03
CA LYS A 169 -8.34 26.58 -2.43
C LYS A 169 -7.50 27.65 -1.76
N LYS A 170 -7.20 27.49 -0.47
CA LYS A 170 -6.33 28.41 0.29
C LYS A 170 -4.91 28.45 -0.27
N ILE A 171 -4.33 27.27 -0.55
CA ILE A 171 -3.00 27.17 -1.16
C ILE A 171 -2.98 27.85 -2.54
N THR A 172 -3.95 27.54 -3.39
CA THR A 172 -4.04 28.17 -4.72
C THR A 172 -4.16 29.70 -4.62
N LYS A 173 -4.96 30.21 -3.66
CA LYS A 173 -5.09 31.66 -3.43
C LYS A 173 -3.79 32.29 -2.90
N PHE A 174 -3.00 31.56 -2.13
CA PHE A 174 -1.71 32.06 -1.61
C PHE A 174 -0.62 32.09 -2.68
N LEU A 175 -0.67 31.19 -3.66
CA LEU A 175 0.32 31.06 -4.73
C LEU A 175 0.07 31.97 -5.96
N ASN A 176 -1.13 32.54 -6.08
CA ASN A 176 -1.52 33.53 -7.10
C ASN A 176 -1.50 34.95 -6.51
#